data_bc21016e5a5a9b684ac001bd09360e3b
#
_entry.id   bc21016e5a5a9b684ac001bd09360e3b
#
_cell.length_a   1.000
_cell.length_b   1.000
_cell.length_c   1.000
_cell.angle_alpha   90.00
_cell.angle_beta   90.00
_cell.angle_gamma   90.00
#
_symmetry.space_group_name_H-M   'P 1'
#
loop_
_entity.id
_entity.type
_entity.pdbx_description
1 polymer ?
#
loop_
_entity_poly.entity_id
_entity_poly.type
_entity_poly.pdbx_seq_one_letter_code
_entity_poly.pdbx_strand_id
1 'polypeptide(L)'
;MSHKQYKGFEPKWVKTPAPANSYRSIFRWGGPEFFKFPKESLYKMMKEVFKLTDDDFKEYSDDIGFDPVDLSDHPVKLAQEHLDALKAIVGEEGFSVSDYDRLAVAYGFTAYDILRLRHKIIDSVPDVVLYPDTTEQVEKIVAYSTEHDIPLYVYGGGSSVTRGVEPVKGGISLDMRRRFNKVLSFNEIDQTITVQAGMSGPDLEKTLQNAPELFGAKRQYTCGHFPQSFEYSSVGGWTVTRGAGQNSTYYGCIADIVLSQKYATPIGTITTSHYPREACGPDLNQIMMGSEGT
;
A
#
# COMPACT_ATOMS: atom_id res chain seq x y z
N MET A 1 8.43 -1.81 21.09
CA MET A 1 9.12 -3.11 21.29
C MET A 1 10.37 -3.10 20.44
N SER A 2 11.57 -3.29 21.03
CA SER A 2 12.77 -3.45 20.21
C SER A 2 12.60 -4.74 19.40
N HIS A 3 12.48 -4.63 18.09
CA HIS A 3 12.55 -5.79 17.24
C HIS A 3 13.88 -6.48 17.50
N LYS A 4 13.86 -7.62 18.17
CA LYS A 4 15.04 -8.47 18.26
C LYS A 4 15.42 -8.77 16.81
N GLN A 5 16.57 -8.26 16.38
CA GLN A 5 17.16 -8.63 15.10
C GLN A 5 17.23 -10.14 15.04
N TYR A 6 16.36 -10.75 14.25
CA TYR A 6 16.42 -12.18 13.98
C TYR A 6 17.69 -12.41 13.15
N LYS A 7 18.74 -12.91 13.78
CA LYS A 7 19.91 -13.42 13.06
C LYS A 7 19.52 -14.73 12.40
N GLY A 8 18.87 -14.63 11.24
CA GLY A 8 18.63 -15.77 10.38
C GLY A 8 19.95 -16.32 9.80
N PHE A 9 19.86 -17.47 9.16
CA PHE A 9 20.96 -17.99 8.34
C PHE A 9 21.19 -17.04 7.17
N GLU A 10 22.39 -16.45 7.10
CA GLU A 10 22.84 -15.61 5.99
C GLU A 10 23.70 -16.45 5.05
N PRO A 11 23.21 -16.79 3.86
CA PRO A 11 24.02 -17.54 2.90
C PRO A 11 25.23 -16.71 2.44
N LYS A 12 26.36 -17.35 2.24
CA LYS A 12 27.62 -16.68 1.83
C LYS A 12 27.57 -15.95 0.50
N TRP A 13 26.55 -16.24 -0.31
CA TRP A 13 26.31 -15.60 -1.62
C TRP A 13 25.49 -14.30 -1.54
N VAL A 14 24.90 -13.97 -0.40
CA VAL A 14 24.22 -12.68 -0.20
C VAL A 14 25.24 -11.60 0.09
N LYS A 15 25.37 -10.63 -0.78
CA LYS A 15 26.45 -9.64 -0.69
C LYS A 15 26.01 -8.28 -0.19
N THR A 16 24.92 -7.72 -0.71
CA THR A 16 24.61 -6.30 -0.47
C THR A 16 23.10 -6.03 -0.48
N PRO A 17 22.61 -5.10 0.36
CA PRO A 17 21.24 -4.59 0.21
C PRO A 17 21.09 -3.84 -1.12
N ALA A 18 19.89 -3.86 -1.68
CA ALA A 18 19.60 -3.14 -2.92
C ALA A 18 19.90 -1.64 -2.75
N PRO A 19 20.59 -1.01 -3.73
CA PRO A 19 20.81 0.43 -3.71
C PRO A 19 19.50 1.21 -3.63
N ALA A 20 19.52 2.39 -3.00
CA ALA A 20 18.37 3.29 -3.00
C ALA A 20 18.03 3.69 -4.45
N ASN A 21 16.73 3.91 -4.72
CA ASN A 21 16.20 4.28 -6.04
C ASN A 21 16.49 3.26 -7.16
N SER A 22 16.88 2.04 -6.82
CA SER A 22 17.03 0.95 -7.78
C SER A 22 15.70 0.23 -8.01
N TYR A 23 15.57 -0.48 -9.13
CA TYR A 23 14.39 -1.33 -9.41
C TYR A 23 14.12 -2.31 -8.28
N ARG A 24 15.18 -2.88 -7.69
CA ARG A 24 15.07 -3.85 -6.60
C ARG A 24 14.69 -3.21 -5.26
N SER A 25 14.90 -1.92 -5.09
CA SER A 25 14.54 -1.20 -3.86
C SER A 25 13.05 -0.89 -3.75
N ILE A 26 12.32 -0.91 -4.87
CA ILE A 26 10.89 -0.59 -4.90
C ILE A 26 10.09 -1.50 -4.00
N PHE A 27 10.36 -2.80 -4.05
CA PHE A 27 9.62 -3.77 -3.27
C PHE A 27 10.46 -4.91 -2.69
N ARG A 28 10.19 -5.18 -1.42
CA ARG A 28 10.62 -6.38 -0.68
C ARG A 28 9.50 -6.79 0.27
N TRP A 29 9.27 -8.10 0.41
CA TRP A 29 8.51 -8.60 1.54
C TRP A 29 9.37 -8.51 2.81
N GLY A 30 8.96 -7.74 3.80
CA GLY A 30 9.69 -7.46 5.03
C GLY A 30 10.18 -6.00 5.09
N GLY A 31 10.47 -5.48 6.27
CA GLY A 31 11.02 -4.12 6.44
C GLY A 31 12.24 -3.92 5.54
N PRO A 32 12.46 -2.72 5.03
CA PRO A 32 13.58 -2.44 4.12
C PRO A 32 14.95 -2.79 4.72
N GLU A 33 15.05 -2.76 6.04
CA GLU A 33 16.23 -3.12 6.82
C GLU A 33 16.33 -4.62 7.14
N PHE A 34 15.26 -5.41 6.90
CA PHE A 34 15.25 -6.83 7.18
C PHE A 34 15.32 -7.65 5.90
N PHE A 35 16.43 -8.29 5.68
CA PHE A 35 16.56 -9.31 4.66
C PHE A 35 15.95 -10.61 5.17
N LYS A 36 14.94 -11.14 4.46
CA LYS A 36 14.39 -12.48 4.76
C LYS A 36 15.25 -13.53 4.06
N PHE A 37 16.19 -14.09 4.79
CA PHE A 37 16.94 -15.26 4.33
C PHE A 37 16.14 -16.54 4.54
N PRO A 38 16.31 -17.56 3.70
CA PRO A 38 15.76 -18.88 4.00
C PRO A 38 16.33 -19.36 5.33
N LYS A 39 15.51 -20.09 6.09
CA LYS A 39 16.03 -20.80 7.27
C LYS A 39 17.07 -21.82 6.78
N GLU A 40 18.10 -22.06 7.59
CA GLU A 40 19.16 -23.02 7.24
C GLU A 40 18.58 -24.40 6.89
N SER A 41 17.55 -24.84 7.59
CA SER A 41 16.85 -26.11 7.31
C SER A 41 16.17 -26.08 5.93
N LEU A 42 15.54 -24.97 5.55
CA LEU A 42 14.93 -24.80 4.23
C LEU A 42 15.98 -24.81 3.12
N TYR A 43 17.10 -24.10 3.33
CA TYR A 43 18.21 -24.07 2.39
C TYR A 43 18.78 -25.48 2.15
N LYS A 44 19.05 -26.24 3.22
CA LYS A 44 19.52 -27.63 3.15
C LYS A 44 18.52 -28.52 2.42
N MET A 45 17.23 -28.42 2.76
CA MET A 45 16.15 -29.16 2.11
C MET A 45 16.07 -28.84 0.61
N MET A 46 16.16 -27.58 0.21
CA MET A 46 16.15 -27.18 -1.21
C MET A 46 17.32 -27.81 -1.97
N LYS A 47 18.53 -27.76 -1.42
CA LYS A 47 19.70 -28.42 -2.03
C LYS A 47 19.48 -29.93 -2.16
N GLU A 48 18.94 -30.59 -1.15
CA GLU A 48 18.71 -32.02 -1.15
C GLU A 48 17.62 -32.45 -2.15
N VAL A 49 16.45 -31.77 -2.09
CA VAL A 49 15.27 -32.13 -2.90
C VAL A 49 15.47 -31.77 -4.36
N PHE A 50 15.96 -30.57 -4.64
CA PHE A 50 16.16 -30.07 -6.01
C PHE A 50 17.54 -30.35 -6.57
N LYS A 51 18.43 -31.04 -5.79
CA LYS A 51 19.82 -31.34 -6.16
C LYS A 51 20.65 -30.10 -6.50
N LEU A 52 20.33 -28.98 -5.86
CA LEU A 52 21.03 -27.72 -6.08
C LEU A 52 22.41 -27.71 -5.41
N THR A 53 23.34 -27.05 -6.04
CA THR A 53 24.69 -26.76 -5.53
C THR A 53 24.78 -25.32 -5.04
N ASP A 54 25.87 -24.94 -4.39
CA ASP A 54 26.10 -23.53 -4.04
C ASP A 54 26.31 -22.66 -5.28
N ASP A 55 26.70 -23.24 -6.40
CA ASP A 55 26.90 -22.53 -7.66
C ASP A 55 25.57 -22.19 -8.32
N ASP A 56 24.55 -23.04 -8.20
CA ASP A 56 23.20 -22.73 -8.68
C ASP A 56 22.62 -21.47 -8.02
N PHE A 57 22.98 -21.19 -6.76
CA PHE A 57 22.58 -19.96 -6.07
C PHE A 57 23.42 -18.74 -6.45
N LYS A 58 24.57 -18.93 -7.10
CA LYS A 58 25.43 -17.85 -7.60
C LYS A 58 25.15 -17.50 -9.06
N GLU A 59 24.53 -18.41 -9.80
CA GLU A 59 24.29 -18.25 -11.24
C GLU A 59 23.30 -17.14 -11.54
N TYR A 60 22.38 -16.86 -10.60
CA TYR A 60 21.52 -15.69 -10.67
C TYR A 60 22.22 -14.53 -9.97
N SER A 61 22.66 -13.57 -10.75
CA SER A 61 23.36 -12.38 -10.28
C SER A 61 22.67 -11.75 -9.07
N ASP A 62 23.40 -11.53 -7.99
CA ASP A 62 22.92 -10.86 -6.80
C ASP A 62 22.47 -9.42 -7.06
N ASP A 63 22.84 -8.88 -8.20
CA ASP A 63 22.68 -7.47 -8.61
C ASP A 63 21.52 -7.25 -9.58
N ILE A 64 20.71 -8.27 -9.89
CA ILE A 64 19.52 -8.09 -10.75
C ILE A 64 18.62 -6.98 -10.17
N GLY A 65 18.42 -5.93 -10.95
CA GLY A 65 17.63 -4.77 -10.58
C GLY A 65 18.35 -3.78 -9.65
N PHE A 66 19.68 -3.84 -9.51
CA PHE A 66 20.46 -2.87 -8.73
C PHE A 66 20.65 -1.54 -9.44
N ASP A 67 20.42 -1.49 -10.75
CA ASP A 67 20.48 -0.22 -11.48
C ASP A 67 19.46 0.78 -10.94
N PRO A 68 19.76 2.07 -11.00
CA PRO A 68 18.77 3.12 -10.78
C PRO A 68 17.58 2.96 -11.73
N VAL A 69 16.40 3.32 -11.25
CA VAL A 69 15.19 3.36 -12.11
C VAL A 69 15.39 4.39 -13.22
N ASP A 70 15.15 3.97 -14.45
CA ASP A 70 15.17 4.79 -15.66
C ASP A 70 13.89 4.50 -16.46
N LEU A 71 13.10 5.54 -16.69
CA LEU A 71 11.86 5.52 -17.46
C LEU A 71 11.96 6.37 -18.73
N SER A 72 13.15 6.51 -19.30
CA SER A 72 13.35 7.28 -20.54
C SER A 72 12.46 6.80 -21.70
N ASP A 73 12.14 5.49 -21.75
CA ASP A 73 11.22 4.90 -22.73
C ASP A 73 9.73 5.10 -22.36
N HIS A 74 9.45 5.66 -21.19
CA HIS A 74 8.10 5.91 -20.67
C HIS A 74 7.92 7.39 -20.27
N PRO A 75 8.02 8.34 -21.22
CA PRO A 75 7.89 9.75 -20.91
C PRO A 75 6.50 10.08 -20.35
N VAL A 76 6.42 11.15 -19.58
CA VAL A 76 5.15 11.71 -19.13
C VAL A 76 4.36 12.19 -20.35
N LYS A 77 3.12 11.71 -20.51
CA LYS A 77 2.24 12.02 -21.64
C LYS A 77 1.18 13.07 -21.31
N LEU A 78 0.92 13.27 -20.00
CA LEU A 78 -0.06 14.26 -19.56
C LEU A 78 0.44 15.66 -19.89
N ALA A 79 -0.44 16.52 -20.43
CA ALA A 79 -0.09 17.89 -20.80
C ALA A 79 0.33 18.71 -19.57
N GLN A 80 1.23 19.68 -19.78
CA GLN A 80 1.80 20.48 -18.69
C GLN A 80 0.72 21.22 -17.89
N GLU A 81 -0.34 21.69 -18.55
CA GLU A 81 -1.48 22.37 -17.89
C GLU A 81 -2.16 21.48 -16.84
N HIS A 82 -2.30 20.17 -17.12
CA HIS A 82 -2.86 19.23 -16.15
C HIS A 82 -1.88 18.96 -15.00
N LEU A 83 -0.59 18.84 -15.29
CA LEU A 83 0.43 18.68 -14.26
C LEU A 83 0.46 19.89 -13.31
N ASP A 84 0.39 21.10 -13.85
CA ASP A 84 0.39 22.33 -13.06
C ASP A 84 -0.88 22.44 -12.20
N ALA A 85 -2.05 22.11 -12.76
CA ALA A 85 -3.31 22.11 -12.04
C ALA A 85 -3.32 21.07 -10.89
N LEU A 86 -2.87 19.85 -11.16
CA LEU A 86 -2.77 18.79 -10.14
C LEU A 86 -1.77 19.16 -9.05
N LYS A 87 -0.63 19.75 -9.42
CA LYS A 87 0.37 20.27 -8.51
C LYS A 87 -0.19 21.39 -7.61
N ALA A 88 -1.03 22.27 -8.16
CA ALA A 88 -1.69 23.31 -7.39
C ALA A 88 -2.66 22.75 -6.33
N ILE A 89 -3.26 21.57 -6.56
CA ILE A 89 -4.15 20.92 -5.59
C ILE A 89 -3.37 20.36 -4.39
N VAL A 90 -2.24 19.68 -4.62
CA VAL A 90 -1.51 18.94 -3.58
C VAL A 90 -0.27 19.67 -3.05
N GLY A 91 0.21 20.70 -3.74
CA GLY A 91 1.45 21.41 -3.44
C GLY A 91 2.70 20.65 -3.91
N GLU A 92 3.86 21.29 -3.76
CA GLU A 92 5.16 20.75 -4.19
C GLU A 92 5.46 19.38 -3.57
N GLU A 93 5.23 19.22 -2.26
CA GLU A 93 5.52 17.98 -1.53
C GLU A 93 4.54 16.85 -1.84
N GLY A 94 3.39 17.19 -2.39
CA GLY A 94 2.34 16.25 -2.76
C GLY A 94 2.41 15.77 -4.20
N PHE A 95 3.42 16.16 -4.98
CA PHE A 95 3.52 15.94 -6.41
C PHE A 95 4.85 15.33 -6.81
N SER A 96 4.83 14.29 -7.66
CA SER A 96 6.05 13.74 -8.25
C SER A 96 5.83 13.22 -9.67
N VAL A 97 6.80 13.51 -10.52
CA VAL A 97 6.96 12.93 -11.86
C VAL A 97 8.30 12.19 -11.99
N SER A 98 8.96 11.91 -10.85
CA SER A 98 10.24 11.20 -10.88
C SER A 98 10.04 9.76 -11.34
N ASP A 99 11.00 9.22 -12.07
CA ASP A 99 10.96 7.85 -12.57
C ASP A 99 10.77 6.84 -11.44
N TYR A 100 11.49 7.03 -10.35
CA TYR A 100 11.40 6.16 -9.19
C TYR A 100 10.01 6.14 -8.56
N ASP A 101 9.41 7.32 -8.28
CA ASP A 101 8.09 7.39 -7.66
C ASP A 101 7.01 6.82 -8.60
N ARG A 102 7.09 7.11 -9.90
CA ARG A 102 6.16 6.58 -10.92
C ARG A 102 6.21 5.06 -10.98
N LEU A 103 7.41 4.48 -10.98
CA LEU A 103 7.55 3.02 -11.00
C LEU A 103 7.16 2.37 -9.66
N ALA A 104 7.44 3.03 -8.53
CA ALA A 104 7.16 2.51 -7.19
C ALA A 104 5.67 2.27 -6.91
N VAL A 105 4.78 2.91 -7.65
CA VAL A 105 3.32 2.76 -7.52
C VAL A 105 2.68 2.07 -8.74
N ALA A 106 3.48 1.56 -9.68
CA ALA A 106 2.99 0.99 -10.93
C ALA A 106 2.57 -0.49 -10.82
N TYR A 107 3.09 -1.21 -9.83
CA TYR A 107 2.88 -2.65 -9.70
C TYR A 107 2.39 -3.04 -8.32
N GLY A 108 1.76 -4.22 -8.24
CA GLY A 108 1.44 -4.89 -7.00
C GLY A 108 2.61 -5.74 -6.48
N PHE A 109 2.28 -6.74 -5.64
CA PHE A 109 3.28 -7.52 -4.90
C PHE A 109 3.21 -9.00 -5.20
N THR A 110 2.85 -9.39 -6.42
CA THR A 110 3.00 -10.79 -6.85
C THR A 110 4.48 -11.14 -7.06
N ALA A 111 4.80 -12.41 -7.01
CA ALA A 111 6.15 -12.87 -7.39
C ALA A 111 6.49 -12.46 -8.84
N TYR A 112 5.47 -12.42 -9.70
CA TYR A 112 5.61 -11.99 -11.08
C TYR A 112 5.96 -10.50 -11.20
N ASP A 113 5.29 -9.63 -10.41
CA ASP A 113 5.59 -8.19 -10.38
C ASP A 113 7.02 -7.93 -9.90
N ILE A 114 7.46 -8.68 -8.88
CA ILE A 114 8.84 -8.59 -8.39
C ILE A 114 9.86 -8.98 -9.48
N LEU A 115 9.58 -10.05 -10.22
CA LEU A 115 10.45 -10.48 -11.33
C LEU A 115 10.47 -9.44 -12.45
N ARG A 116 9.30 -8.90 -12.84
CA ARG A 116 9.20 -7.83 -13.85
C ARG A 116 10.06 -6.63 -13.46
N LEU A 117 9.90 -6.13 -12.23
CA LEU A 117 10.71 -5.01 -11.72
C LEU A 117 12.21 -5.31 -11.76
N ARG A 118 12.62 -6.50 -11.31
CA ARG A 118 14.05 -6.89 -11.29
C ARG A 118 14.65 -7.03 -12.68
N HIS A 119 13.86 -7.48 -13.66
CA HIS A 119 14.27 -7.65 -15.05
C HIS A 119 13.96 -6.43 -15.92
N LYS A 120 13.52 -5.32 -15.32
CA LYS A 120 13.18 -4.06 -16.00
C LYS A 120 12.10 -4.23 -17.08
N ILE A 121 11.18 -5.17 -16.87
CA ILE A 121 10.03 -5.37 -17.74
C ILE A 121 8.94 -4.42 -17.27
N ILE A 122 8.78 -3.30 -17.97
CA ILE A 122 7.84 -2.23 -17.61
C ILE A 122 6.81 -2.12 -18.72
N ASP A 123 5.55 -2.47 -18.42
CA ASP A 123 4.46 -2.40 -19.40
C ASP A 123 3.71 -1.07 -19.29
N SER A 124 3.57 -0.54 -18.08
CA SER A 124 2.85 0.71 -17.82
C SER A 124 3.33 1.40 -16.57
N VAL A 125 3.27 2.72 -16.57
CA VAL A 125 3.53 3.59 -15.43
C VAL A 125 2.57 4.77 -15.47
N PRO A 126 2.24 5.40 -14.33
CA PRO A 126 1.44 6.63 -14.33
C PRO A 126 2.25 7.79 -14.91
N ASP A 127 1.56 8.83 -15.34
CA ASP A 127 2.21 10.07 -15.75
C ASP A 127 2.67 10.88 -14.53
N VAL A 128 1.88 10.85 -13.46
CA VAL A 128 2.13 11.59 -12.22
C VAL A 128 1.72 10.77 -11.00
N VAL A 129 2.44 10.95 -9.91
CA VAL A 129 2.07 10.42 -8.59
C VAL A 129 1.67 11.59 -7.70
N LEU A 130 0.50 11.48 -7.08
CA LEU A 130 -0.01 12.47 -6.15
C LEU A 130 -0.08 11.89 -4.74
N TYR A 131 0.35 12.68 -3.75
CA TYR A 131 0.34 12.35 -2.33
C TYR A 131 -0.59 13.32 -1.60
N PRO A 132 -1.89 13.08 -1.54
CA PRO A 132 -2.82 13.97 -0.85
C PRO A 132 -2.57 13.94 0.65
N ASP A 133 -2.92 15.03 1.33
CA ASP A 133 -2.80 15.20 2.77
C ASP A 133 -4.16 15.37 3.45
N THR A 134 -5.15 15.86 2.70
CA THR A 134 -6.50 16.14 3.21
C THR A 134 -7.57 15.49 2.35
N THR A 135 -8.75 15.34 2.94
CA THR A 135 -9.94 14.84 2.24
C THR A 135 -10.31 15.74 1.05
N GLU A 136 -10.21 17.05 1.24
CA GLU A 136 -10.53 18.04 0.22
C GLU A 136 -9.60 17.94 -1.00
N GLN A 137 -8.33 17.59 -0.78
CA GLN A 137 -7.41 17.32 -1.89
C GLN A 137 -7.83 16.07 -2.67
N VAL A 138 -8.21 14.99 -1.98
CA VAL A 138 -8.72 13.77 -2.63
C VAL A 138 -9.98 14.08 -3.45
N GLU A 139 -10.94 14.79 -2.88
CA GLU A 139 -12.18 15.21 -3.55
C GLU A 139 -11.90 16.05 -4.81
N LYS A 140 -10.97 17.02 -4.72
CA LYS A 140 -10.56 17.85 -5.86
C LYS A 140 -9.84 17.06 -6.95
N ILE A 141 -8.99 16.10 -6.57
CA ILE A 141 -8.28 15.25 -7.55
C ILE A 141 -9.28 14.38 -8.31
N VAL A 142 -10.23 13.74 -7.61
CA VAL A 142 -11.26 12.91 -8.25
C VAL A 142 -12.14 13.77 -9.19
N ALA A 143 -12.56 14.95 -8.73
CA ALA A 143 -13.35 15.86 -9.56
C ALA A 143 -12.58 16.28 -10.82
N TYR A 144 -11.32 16.69 -10.67
CA TYR A 144 -10.45 17.08 -11.77
C TYR A 144 -10.21 15.95 -12.77
N SER A 145 -9.90 14.75 -12.25
CA SER A 145 -9.72 13.54 -13.06
C SER A 145 -10.97 13.22 -13.87
N THR A 146 -12.16 13.35 -13.26
CA THR A 146 -13.45 13.11 -13.92
C THR A 146 -13.75 14.17 -14.98
N GLU A 147 -13.54 15.44 -14.70
CA GLU A 147 -13.80 16.57 -15.60
C GLU A 147 -12.94 16.49 -16.88
N HIS A 148 -11.72 16.02 -16.75
CA HIS A 148 -10.75 15.97 -17.86
C HIS A 148 -10.52 14.57 -18.44
N ASP A 149 -11.31 13.57 -18.02
CA ASP A 149 -11.20 12.17 -18.44
C ASP A 149 -9.78 11.60 -18.29
N ILE A 150 -9.10 11.96 -17.18
CA ILE A 150 -7.76 11.49 -16.87
C ILE A 150 -7.87 10.21 -16.01
N PRO A 151 -7.28 9.08 -16.42
CA PRO A 151 -7.30 7.86 -15.62
C PRO A 151 -6.71 8.07 -14.21
N LEU A 152 -7.40 7.56 -13.18
CA LEU A 152 -7.00 7.65 -11.79
C LEU A 152 -6.91 6.27 -11.16
N TYR A 153 -5.75 5.94 -10.59
CA TYR A 153 -5.49 4.67 -9.92
C TYR A 153 -5.14 4.95 -8.46
N VAL A 154 -5.89 4.33 -7.53
CA VAL A 154 -5.63 4.53 -6.10
C VAL A 154 -4.63 3.48 -5.61
N TYR A 155 -3.56 3.96 -4.97
CA TYR A 155 -2.51 3.14 -4.40
C TYR A 155 -2.53 3.25 -2.88
N GLY A 156 -2.92 2.17 -2.22
CA GLY A 156 -2.85 2.01 -0.76
C GLY A 156 -1.49 1.46 -0.35
N GLY A 157 -1.44 0.29 0.31
CA GLY A 157 -0.17 -0.38 0.62
C GLY A 157 0.54 -1.01 -0.58
N GLY A 158 -0.09 -1.08 -1.75
CA GLY A 158 0.46 -1.73 -2.93
C GLY A 158 0.56 -3.26 -2.84
N SER A 159 0.02 -3.85 -1.77
CA SER A 159 0.06 -5.31 -1.55
C SER A 159 -0.91 -6.10 -2.43
N SER A 160 -1.48 -5.46 -3.45
CA SER A 160 -2.38 -6.08 -4.43
C SER A 160 -1.70 -7.26 -5.15
N VAL A 161 -2.45 -8.34 -5.31
CA VAL A 161 -2.05 -9.52 -6.11
C VAL A 161 -2.98 -9.75 -7.31
N THR A 162 -3.89 -8.82 -7.56
CA THR A 162 -4.91 -8.87 -8.61
C THR A 162 -4.64 -7.86 -9.75
N ARG A 163 -3.54 -7.09 -9.66
CA ARG A 163 -3.11 -6.08 -10.62
C ARG A 163 -4.00 -4.82 -10.67
N GLY A 164 -4.93 -4.63 -9.75
CA GLY A 164 -5.82 -3.46 -9.72
C GLY A 164 -5.13 -2.10 -9.55
N VAL A 165 -3.87 -2.10 -9.15
CA VAL A 165 -3.06 -0.87 -8.98
C VAL A 165 -2.29 -0.46 -10.25
N GLU A 166 -2.25 -1.32 -11.28
CA GLU A 166 -1.45 -1.04 -12.49
C GLU A 166 -2.09 0.06 -13.34
N PRO A 167 -1.35 1.13 -13.63
CA PRO A 167 -1.84 2.27 -14.41
C PRO A 167 -1.75 2.00 -15.92
N VAL A 168 -2.54 1.05 -16.40
CA VAL A 168 -2.49 0.56 -17.79
C VAL A 168 -2.75 1.62 -18.84
N LYS A 169 -3.37 2.74 -18.48
CA LYS A 169 -3.64 3.88 -19.36
C LYS A 169 -2.80 5.13 -19.04
N GLY A 170 -1.75 5.01 -18.19
CA GLY A 170 -1.03 6.18 -17.69
C GLY A 170 -1.88 7.00 -16.71
N GLY A 171 -1.86 8.32 -16.78
CA GLY A 171 -2.66 9.19 -15.95
C GLY A 171 -2.11 9.34 -14.51
N ILE A 172 -2.98 9.35 -13.51
CA ILE A 172 -2.67 9.68 -12.12
C ILE A 172 -2.61 8.41 -11.28
N SER A 173 -1.52 8.20 -10.52
CA SER A 173 -1.54 7.31 -9.35
C SER A 173 -1.64 8.13 -8.07
N LEU A 174 -2.63 7.81 -7.24
CA LEU A 174 -2.92 8.49 -5.98
C LEU A 174 -2.38 7.65 -4.82
N ASP A 175 -1.16 7.95 -4.36
CA ASP A 175 -0.56 7.24 -3.22
C ASP A 175 -1.07 7.83 -1.89
N MET A 176 -1.90 7.05 -1.22
CA MET A 176 -2.53 7.43 0.05
C MET A 176 -1.59 7.26 1.26
N ARG A 177 -0.55 6.42 1.18
CA ARG A 177 0.29 6.05 2.35
C ARG A 177 1.12 7.19 2.88
N ARG A 178 1.69 7.98 1.97
CA ARG A 178 2.76 8.90 2.33
C ARG A 178 2.30 10.05 3.21
N ARG A 179 1.10 10.57 2.98
CA ARG A 179 0.59 11.77 3.66
C ARG A 179 -0.85 11.63 4.17
N PHE A 180 -1.65 10.70 3.64
CA PHE A 180 -3.06 10.51 4.01
C PHE A 180 -3.21 9.37 5.04
N ASN A 181 -2.57 9.52 6.20
CA ASN A 181 -2.42 8.46 7.19
C ASN A 181 -2.63 8.94 8.63
N LYS A 182 -3.43 9.99 8.83
CA LYS A 182 -3.67 10.61 10.14
C LYS A 182 -4.84 9.95 10.86
N VAL A 183 -4.80 10.00 12.19
CA VAL A 183 -5.97 9.78 13.05
C VAL A 183 -6.83 11.05 13.05
N LEU A 184 -8.11 10.91 12.78
CA LEU A 184 -9.08 12.02 12.76
C LEU A 184 -9.83 12.13 14.08
N SER A 185 -10.20 11.01 14.70
CA SER A 185 -10.86 10.98 15.99
C SER A 185 -10.70 9.63 16.69
N PHE A 186 -10.80 9.65 18.01
CA PHE A 186 -10.86 8.46 18.85
C PHE A 186 -11.99 8.63 19.89
N ASN A 187 -12.82 7.60 20.05
CA ASN A 187 -13.89 7.57 21.04
C ASN A 187 -13.77 6.31 21.88
N GLU A 188 -13.40 6.50 23.16
CA GLU A 188 -13.21 5.39 24.07
C GLU A 188 -14.54 4.72 24.47
N ILE A 189 -15.64 5.48 24.54
CA ILE A 189 -16.93 4.96 24.96
C ILE A 189 -17.48 3.99 23.92
N ASP A 190 -17.47 4.42 22.66
CA ASP A 190 -17.94 3.62 21.52
C ASP A 190 -16.86 2.65 21.00
N GLN A 191 -15.63 2.75 21.52
CA GLN A 191 -14.47 1.97 21.07
C GLN A 191 -14.21 2.10 19.56
N THR A 192 -14.31 3.33 19.06
CA THR A 192 -14.11 3.64 17.64
C THR A 192 -12.92 4.57 17.43
N ILE A 193 -12.24 4.38 16.30
CA ILE A 193 -11.22 5.28 15.79
C ILE A 193 -11.51 5.61 14.34
N THR A 194 -11.42 6.89 13.97
CA THR A 194 -11.53 7.33 12.58
C THR A 194 -10.14 7.69 12.07
N VAL A 195 -9.75 7.07 10.96
CA VAL A 195 -8.43 7.26 10.36
C VAL A 195 -8.55 7.55 8.87
N GLN A 196 -7.54 8.22 8.32
CA GLN A 196 -7.39 8.35 6.88
C GLN A 196 -7.01 7.00 6.25
N ALA A 197 -7.44 6.78 5.01
CA ALA A 197 -7.37 5.48 4.32
C ALA A 197 -5.94 4.94 4.10
N GLY A 198 -4.93 5.82 4.07
CA GLY A 198 -3.53 5.44 3.93
C GLY A 198 -2.85 4.96 5.22
N MET A 199 -3.54 4.97 6.36
CA MET A 199 -3.01 4.47 7.64
C MET A 199 -2.55 3.02 7.50
N SER A 200 -1.29 2.74 7.87
CA SER A 200 -0.76 1.38 7.84
C SER A 200 -1.23 0.54 9.02
N GLY A 201 -1.21 -0.78 8.87
CA GLY A 201 -1.52 -1.70 9.96
C GLY A 201 -0.65 -1.47 11.20
N PRO A 202 0.69 -1.45 11.07
CA PRO A 202 1.58 -1.19 12.19
C PRO A 202 1.36 0.16 12.88
N ASP A 203 1.10 1.22 12.12
CA ASP A 203 0.85 2.55 12.69
C ASP A 203 -0.49 2.60 13.44
N LEU A 204 -1.53 1.98 12.90
CA LEU A 204 -2.82 1.85 13.57
C LEU A 204 -2.68 1.09 14.90
N GLU A 205 -2.05 -0.08 14.90
CA GLU A 205 -1.84 -0.87 16.11
C GLU A 205 -0.98 -0.12 17.14
N LYS A 206 0.10 0.52 16.69
CA LYS A 206 0.94 1.35 17.56
C LYS A 206 0.14 2.48 18.20
N THR A 207 -0.73 3.14 17.43
CA THR A 207 -1.61 4.20 17.91
C THR A 207 -2.59 3.67 18.96
N LEU A 208 -3.24 2.54 18.69
CA LEU A 208 -4.20 1.94 19.60
C LEU A 208 -3.55 1.41 20.89
N GLN A 209 -2.36 0.84 20.81
CA GLN A 209 -1.58 0.40 21.97
C GLN A 209 -1.13 1.57 22.84
N ASN A 210 -0.91 2.74 22.24
CA ASN A 210 -0.55 3.97 22.96
C ASN A 210 -1.76 4.89 23.24
N ALA A 211 -2.99 4.39 23.12
CA ALA A 211 -4.19 5.17 23.35
C ALA A 211 -4.25 5.89 24.70
N PRO A 212 -3.74 5.32 25.83
CA PRO A 212 -3.66 6.05 27.09
C PRO A 212 -2.83 7.33 27.02
N GLU A 213 -1.69 7.28 26.32
CA GLU A 213 -0.80 8.43 26.19
C GLU A 213 -1.31 9.44 25.17
N LEU A 214 -1.87 8.96 24.06
CA LEU A 214 -2.28 9.82 22.94
C LEU A 214 -3.64 10.47 23.14
N PHE A 215 -4.57 9.75 23.78
CA PHE A 215 -5.98 10.16 23.87
C PHE A 215 -6.50 10.21 25.31
N GLY A 216 -5.68 9.90 26.31
CA GLY A 216 -6.10 9.83 27.72
C GLY A 216 -7.04 8.65 28.01
N ALA A 217 -6.99 7.62 27.18
CA ALA A 217 -7.81 6.42 27.35
C ALA A 217 -7.43 5.62 28.60
N LYS A 218 -8.37 4.90 29.17
CA LYS A 218 -8.15 4.10 30.40
C LYS A 218 -7.31 2.84 30.16
N ARG A 219 -7.20 2.39 28.91
CA ARG A 219 -6.52 1.14 28.53
C ARG A 219 -5.99 1.19 27.11
N GLN A 220 -5.16 0.21 26.77
CA GLN A 220 -4.69 -0.05 25.42
C GLN A 220 -5.78 -0.75 24.60
N TYR A 221 -5.72 -0.57 23.28
CA TYR A 221 -6.65 -1.16 22.31
C TYR A 221 -5.92 -1.86 21.18
N THR A 222 -6.62 -2.68 20.44
CA THR A 222 -6.20 -3.30 19.18
C THR A 222 -7.33 -3.25 18.18
N CYS A 223 -7.02 -3.14 16.90
CA CYS A 223 -8.01 -3.24 15.83
C CYS A 223 -8.49 -4.69 15.63
N GLY A 224 -7.64 -5.66 15.96
CA GLY A 224 -7.94 -7.09 15.78
C GLY A 224 -7.87 -7.58 14.33
N HIS A 225 -7.56 -6.69 13.36
CA HIS A 225 -7.44 -7.05 11.95
C HIS A 225 -5.97 -7.21 11.55
N PHE A 226 -5.55 -8.45 11.32
CA PHE A 226 -4.16 -8.80 10.97
C PHE A 226 -4.14 -9.60 9.65
N PRO A 227 -4.33 -8.94 8.49
CA PRO A 227 -4.24 -9.58 7.19
C PRO A 227 -2.80 -10.04 6.91
N GLN A 228 -2.63 -10.92 5.93
CA GLN A 228 -1.31 -11.46 5.57
C GLN A 228 -0.30 -10.35 5.21
N SER A 229 -0.78 -9.27 4.59
CA SER A 229 0.02 -8.10 4.20
C SER A 229 0.02 -6.98 5.26
N PHE A 230 -0.26 -7.28 6.52
CA PHE A 230 -0.44 -6.30 7.60
C PHE A 230 0.63 -5.21 7.63
N GLU A 231 1.90 -5.57 7.46
CA GLU A 231 3.03 -4.63 7.50
C GLU A 231 3.08 -3.65 6.31
N TYR A 232 2.36 -3.96 5.22
CA TYR A 232 2.44 -3.21 3.94
C TYR A 232 1.12 -2.65 3.47
N SER A 233 0.01 -3.18 3.97
CA SER A 233 -1.32 -2.78 3.55
C SER A 233 -1.84 -1.61 4.37
N SER A 234 -2.81 -0.91 3.82
CA SER A 234 -3.47 0.23 4.46
C SER A 234 -4.91 -0.09 4.83
N VAL A 235 -5.45 0.66 5.78
CA VAL A 235 -6.84 0.53 6.24
C VAL A 235 -7.84 0.68 5.09
N GLY A 236 -7.63 1.65 4.21
CA GLY A 236 -8.45 1.80 3.01
C GLY A 236 -8.34 0.60 2.08
N GLY A 237 -7.13 0.07 1.88
CA GLY A 237 -6.91 -1.15 1.10
C GLY A 237 -7.64 -2.35 1.68
N TRP A 238 -7.60 -2.56 3.00
CA TRP A 238 -8.36 -3.63 3.66
C TRP A 238 -9.86 -3.54 3.36
N THR A 239 -10.39 -2.32 3.46
CA THR A 239 -11.81 -2.03 3.26
C THR A 239 -12.25 -2.32 1.83
N VAL A 240 -11.53 -1.77 0.84
CA VAL A 240 -11.91 -1.93 -0.57
C VAL A 240 -11.68 -3.34 -1.13
N THR A 241 -10.86 -4.16 -0.46
CA THR A 241 -10.65 -5.57 -0.84
C THR A 241 -11.45 -6.56 0.02
N ARG A 242 -12.23 -6.09 1.01
CA ARG A 242 -12.92 -6.95 2.00
C ARG A 242 -11.96 -7.93 2.69
N GLY A 243 -10.81 -7.44 3.10
CA GLY A 243 -9.74 -8.26 3.65
C GLY A 243 -10.17 -9.09 4.85
N ALA A 244 -9.61 -10.29 4.97
CA ALA A 244 -9.64 -11.12 6.15
C ALA A 244 -8.22 -11.33 6.68
N GLY A 245 -8.07 -11.68 7.94
CA GLY A 245 -6.79 -11.89 8.58
C GLY A 245 -6.78 -13.08 9.52
N GLN A 246 -5.63 -13.34 10.15
CA GLN A 246 -5.44 -14.51 11.03
C GLN A 246 -6.39 -14.50 12.22
N ASN A 247 -6.78 -13.34 12.73
CA ASN A 247 -7.65 -13.19 13.89
C ASN A 247 -9.12 -13.00 13.52
N SER A 248 -9.49 -13.12 12.23
CA SER A 248 -10.87 -12.95 11.78
C SER A 248 -11.85 -14.00 12.32
N THR A 249 -11.36 -15.15 12.75
CA THR A 249 -12.18 -16.16 13.45
C THR A 249 -12.75 -15.67 14.78
N TYR A 250 -12.13 -14.65 15.39
CA TYR A 250 -12.57 -14.05 16.64
C TYR A 250 -13.15 -12.64 16.44
N TYR A 251 -12.42 -11.76 15.74
CA TYR A 251 -12.80 -10.35 15.58
C TYR A 251 -13.70 -10.09 14.36
N GLY A 252 -13.87 -11.06 13.48
CA GLY A 252 -14.50 -10.86 12.18
C GLY A 252 -13.50 -10.40 11.12
N CYS A 253 -13.93 -10.30 9.88
CA CYS A 253 -13.18 -9.68 8.80
C CYS A 253 -13.36 -8.15 8.84
N ILE A 254 -12.67 -7.43 7.94
CA ILE A 254 -12.77 -5.97 7.90
C ILE A 254 -14.20 -5.47 7.73
N ALA A 255 -15.05 -6.23 7.02
CA ALA A 255 -16.45 -5.88 6.80
C ALA A 255 -17.30 -5.95 8.09
N ASP A 256 -16.83 -6.66 9.11
CA ASP A 256 -17.47 -6.74 10.42
C ASP A 256 -16.95 -5.65 11.39
N ILE A 257 -15.76 -5.12 11.12
CA ILE A 257 -15.05 -4.16 11.98
C ILE A 257 -15.35 -2.71 11.58
N VAL A 258 -15.41 -2.43 10.26
CA VAL A 258 -15.62 -1.07 9.74
C VAL A 258 -17.06 -0.63 10.01
N LEU A 259 -17.18 0.49 10.73
CA LEU A 259 -18.46 1.08 11.11
C LEU A 259 -18.99 2.04 10.06
N SER A 260 -18.11 2.86 9.46
CA SER A 260 -18.50 3.92 8.53
C SER A 260 -17.35 4.22 7.58
N GLN A 261 -17.69 4.74 6.40
CA GLN A 261 -16.74 5.04 5.34
C GLN A 261 -17.11 6.36 4.64
N LYS A 262 -16.07 7.07 4.15
CA LYS A 262 -16.23 8.23 3.28
C LYS A 262 -15.48 8.00 1.97
N TYR A 263 -16.17 8.15 0.85
CA TYR A 263 -15.64 7.96 -0.49
C TYR A 263 -15.74 9.24 -1.32
N ALA A 264 -14.66 9.65 -1.94
CA ALA A 264 -14.70 10.61 -3.04
C ALA A 264 -15.01 9.85 -4.35
N THR A 265 -16.06 10.23 -5.05
CA THR A 265 -16.50 9.58 -6.28
C THR A 265 -16.70 10.60 -7.40
N PRO A 266 -16.75 10.19 -8.68
CA PRO A 266 -17.01 11.08 -9.80
C PRO A 266 -18.30 11.91 -9.69
N ILE A 267 -19.29 11.42 -8.96
CA ILE A 267 -20.58 12.10 -8.78
C ILE A 267 -20.68 12.85 -7.43
N GLY A 268 -19.58 12.92 -6.67
CA GLY A 268 -19.52 13.59 -5.38
C GLY A 268 -19.10 12.69 -4.25
N THR A 269 -19.11 13.21 -3.03
CA THR A 269 -18.68 12.48 -1.85
C THR A 269 -19.83 11.66 -1.25
N ILE A 270 -19.60 10.39 -1.02
CA ILE A 270 -20.53 9.47 -0.33
C ILE A 270 -20.02 9.26 1.10
N THR A 271 -20.87 9.49 2.08
CA THR A 271 -20.60 9.14 3.48
C THR A 271 -21.63 8.12 3.91
N THR A 272 -21.16 6.97 4.39
CA THR A 272 -22.04 5.93 4.90
C THR A 272 -22.47 6.23 6.33
N SER A 273 -23.51 5.54 6.80
CA SER A 273 -24.04 5.75 8.15
C SER A 273 -23.03 5.32 9.23
N HIS A 274 -23.12 5.98 10.38
CA HIS A 274 -22.28 5.69 11.55
C HIS A 274 -22.88 4.62 12.48
N TYR A 275 -23.83 3.84 12.00
CA TYR A 275 -24.48 2.80 12.78
C TYR A 275 -23.97 1.41 12.38
N PRO A 276 -23.80 0.49 13.35
CA PRO A 276 -23.32 -0.86 13.06
C PRO A 276 -24.25 -1.65 12.15
N ARG A 277 -25.54 -1.39 12.24
CA ARG A 277 -26.61 -2.02 11.43
C ARG A 277 -27.76 -1.04 11.24
N GLU A 278 -28.35 -1.07 10.05
CA GLU A 278 -29.54 -0.31 9.71
C GLU A 278 -30.67 -1.25 9.34
N ALA A 279 -31.92 -0.87 9.74
CA ALA A 279 -33.11 -1.64 9.42
C ALA A 279 -33.79 -1.16 8.13
N CYS A 280 -33.32 -0.08 7.52
CA CYS A 280 -33.91 0.54 6.34
C CYS A 280 -32.89 0.81 5.25
N GLY A 281 -33.33 0.65 4.00
CA GLY A 281 -32.47 0.88 2.83
C GLY A 281 -31.38 -0.18 2.62
N PRO A 282 -30.61 -0.06 1.53
CA PRO A 282 -29.42 -0.88 1.33
C PRO A 282 -28.30 -0.44 2.28
N ASP A 283 -27.56 -1.40 2.81
CA ASP A 283 -26.35 -1.14 3.61
C ASP A 283 -25.21 -0.66 2.69
N LEU A 284 -25.03 0.66 2.61
CA LEU A 284 -24.01 1.27 1.76
C LEU A 284 -22.58 0.89 2.21
N ASN A 285 -22.35 0.59 3.49
CA ASN A 285 -21.07 0.07 3.95
C ASN A 285 -20.74 -1.23 3.21
N GLN A 286 -21.70 -2.15 3.14
CA GLN A 286 -21.50 -3.46 2.50
C GLN A 286 -21.43 -3.38 0.97
N ILE A 287 -22.07 -2.39 0.35
CA ILE A 287 -22.00 -2.17 -1.10
C ILE A 287 -20.62 -1.62 -1.49
N MET A 288 -20.12 -0.65 -0.74
CA MET A 288 -18.85 0.02 -1.06
C MET A 288 -17.61 -0.81 -0.73
N MET A 289 -17.70 -1.67 0.29
CA MET A 289 -16.61 -2.59 0.61
C MET A 289 -16.44 -3.66 -0.47
N GLY A 290 -15.21 -3.89 -0.89
CA GLY A 290 -14.88 -4.82 -1.96
C GLY A 290 -14.98 -4.21 -3.36
N SER A 291 -15.17 -2.89 -3.46
CA SER A 291 -15.21 -2.16 -4.73
C SER A 291 -13.84 -2.09 -5.43
N GLU A 292 -12.76 -2.23 -4.67
CA GLU A 292 -11.37 -2.02 -5.13
C GLU A 292 -11.15 -0.66 -5.83
N GLY A 293 -12.01 0.31 -5.54
CA GLY A 293 -11.93 1.66 -6.09
C GLY A 293 -12.64 1.87 -7.43
N THR A 294 -13.47 0.90 -7.84
CA THR A 294 -14.28 0.99 -9.08
C THR A 294 -15.64 1.63 -8.83
#